data_e6f246a0a8f057699f375950a2c666fb
#
_entry.id   e6f246a0a8f057699f375950a2c666fb
#
_cell.length_a   1.000
_cell.length_b   1.000
_cell.length_c   1.000
_cell.angle_alpha   90.00
_cell.angle_beta   90.00
_cell.angle_gamma   90.00
#
_symmetry.space_group_name_H-M   'P 1'
#
loop_
_entity.id
_entity.type
_entity.pdbx_description
1 polymer ?
#
loop_
_entity_poly.entity_id
_entity_poly.type
_entity_poly.pdbx_seq_one_letter_code
_entity_poly.pdbx_strand_id
1 'polypeptide(L)' 'MTLTSHTDFAAFLEAVQQCRGEVLFCTREGDKLNLKSTLSRYLFAALAGNEELLRQGKIVCQFPQDEEKLTHILSALI' A
#
# COMPACT_ATOMS: atom_id res chain seq x y z
N MET A 1 6.49 3.07 5.57
CA MET A 1 5.23 2.40 6.00
C MET A 1 5.25 0.99 5.47
N THR A 2 4.95 0.03 6.30
CA THR A 2 5.03 -1.40 5.97
C THR A 2 3.68 -2.06 6.24
N LEU A 3 3.27 -2.95 5.35
CA LEU A 3 2.04 -3.71 5.49
C LEU A 3 2.30 -5.07 6.12
N THR A 4 1.27 -5.63 6.73
CA THR A 4 1.33 -6.99 7.29
C THR A 4 0.15 -7.79 6.77
N SER A 5 0.16 -9.11 7.00
CA SER A 5 -0.95 -9.98 6.60
C SER A 5 -2.23 -9.69 7.38
N HIS A 6 -2.14 -8.94 8.48
CA HIS A 6 -3.29 -8.55 9.30
C HIS A 6 -3.94 -7.25 8.82
N THR A 7 -3.34 -6.56 7.86
CA THR A 7 -3.90 -5.32 7.32
C THR A 7 -5.20 -5.62 6.56
N ASP A 8 -6.21 -4.78 6.75
CA ASP A 8 -7.42 -4.84 5.93
C ASP A 8 -7.10 -4.21 4.56
N PHE A 9 -6.76 -5.05 3.60
CA PHE A 9 -6.34 -4.58 2.28
C PHE A 9 -7.45 -3.86 1.52
N ALA A 10 -8.69 -4.28 1.68
CA ALA A 10 -9.80 -3.61 1.01
C ALA A 10 -9.94 -2.18 1.50
N ALA A 11 -9.92 -1.98 2.81
CA ALA A 11 -9.98 -0.64 3.41
C ALA A 11 -8.75 0.19 3.05
N PHE A 12 -7.57 -0.44 3.03
CA PHE A 12 -6.34 0.25 2.65
C PHE A 12 -6.41 0.76 1.21
N LEU A 13 -6.82 -0.10 0.27
CA LEU A 13 -6.90 0.29 -1.14
C LEU A 13 -7.96 1.36 -1.39
N GLU A 14 -9.05 1.32 -0.62
CA GLU A 14 -10.05 2.38 -0.69
C GLU A 14 -9.46 3.71 -0.21
N ALA A 15 -8.71 3.68 0.88
CA ALA A 15 -8.03 4.87 1.39
C ALA A 15 -7.02 5.41 0.39
N VAL A 16 -6.31 4.54 -0.33
CA VAL A 16 -5.38 4.94 -1.39
C VAL A 16 -6.09 5.76 -2.46
N GLN A 17 -7.31 5.40 -2.82
CA GLN A 17 -8.08 6.16 -3.82
C GLN A 17 -8.43 7.57 -3.35
N GLN A 18 -8.43 7.81 -2.04
CA GLN A 18 -8.70 9.12 -1.46
C GLN A 18 -7.45 10.01 -1.42
N CYS A 19 -6.28 9.46 -1.65
CA CYS A 19 -5.03 10.22 -1.65
C CYS A 19 -4.96 11.15 -2.86
N ARG A 20 -4.32 12.31 -2.67
CA ARG A 20 -4.18 13.30 -3.72
C ARG A 20 -3.12 12.94 -4.75
N GLY A 21 -2.04 12.33 -4.29
CA GLY A 21 -0.91 11.97 -5.14
C GLY A 21 -0.84 10.49 -5.40
N GLU A 22 0.24 10.09 -6.05
CA GLU A 22 0.51 8.69 -6.31
C GLU A 22 0.88 7.96 -5.04
N VAL A 23 0.45 6.70 -4.95
CA VAL A 23 0.81 5.80 -3.87
C VAL A 23 1.42 4.55 -4.51
N LEU A 24 2.67 4.27 -4.16
CA LEU A 24 3.44 3.18 -4.76
C LEU A 24 3.77 2.13 -3.72
N PHE A 25 3.67 0.87 -4.11
CA PHE A 25 4.23 -0.24 -3.36
C PHE A 25 5.57 -0.60 -4.01
N CYS A 26 6.65 -0.39 -3.29
CA CYS A 26 8.00 -0.64 -3.80
C CYS A 26 8.51 -1.95 -3.22
N THR A 27 8.85 -2.90 -4.09
CA THR A 27 9.41 -4.17 -3.64
C THR A 27 10.90 -4.05 -3.38
N ARG A 28 11.45 -5.02 -2.67
CA ARG A 28 12.88 -5.10 -2.41
C ARG A 28 13.70 -5.17 -3.69
N GLU A 29 13.13 -5.75 -4.74
CA GLU A 29 13.80 -5.92 -6.03
C GLU A 29 13.76 -4.67 -6.90
N GLY A 30 13.09 -3.63 -6.46
CA GLY A 30 13.03 -2.36 -7.18
C GLY A 30 11.78 -2.17 -8.02
N ASP A 31 10.85 -3.11 -7.99
CA ASP A 31 9.58 -2.96 -8.69
C ASP A 31 8.70 -1.95 -7.95
N LYS A 32 7.95 -1.16 -8.72
CA LYS A 32 7.04 -0.15 -8.18
C LYS A 32 5.65 -0.36 -8.75
N LEU A 33 4.69 -0.61 -7.88
CA LEU A 33 3.29 -0.78 -8.26
C LEU A 33 2.50 0.45 -7.87
N ASN A 34 1.90 1.11 -8.86
CA ASN A 34 1.04 2.26 -8.59
C ASN A 34 -0.32 1.74 -8.12
N LEU A 35 -0.59 1.89 -6.82
CA LEU A 35 -1.79 1.33 -6.20
C LEU A 35 -3.09 2.01 -6.62
N LYS A 36 -3.01 3.14 -7.33
CA LYS A 36 -4.19 3.77 -7.90
C LYS A 36 -4.56 3.19 -9.27
N SER A 37 -3.64 2.45 -9.91
CA SER A 37 -3.90 1.77 -11.16
C SER A 37 -4.68 0.48 -10.92
N THR A 38 -5.71 0.23 -11.71
CA THR A 38 -6.52 -0.99 -11.58
C THR A 38 -5.65 -2.25 -11.74
N LEU A 39 -4.77 -2.26 -12.75
CA LEU A 39 -3.90 -3.41 -12.97
C LEU A 39 -2.96 -3.65 -11.79
N SER A 40 -2.34 -2.59 -11.29
CA SER A 40 -1.42 -2.70 -10.14
C SER A 40 -2.15 -3.17 -8.88
N ARG A 41 -3.41 -2.79 -8.71
CA ARG A 41 -4.22 -3.25 -7.59
C ARG A 41 -4.45 -4.76 -7.64
N TYR A 42 -4.68 -5.32 -8.82
CA TYR A 42 -4.79 -6.77 -8.97
C TYR A 42 -3.47 -7.45 -8.62
N LEU A 43 -2.35 -6.92 -9.10
CA LEU A 43 -1.04 -7.46 -8.78
C LEU A 43 -0.76 -7.38 -7.28
N PHE A 44 -1.09 -6.26 -6.66
CA PHE A 44 -0.94 -6.08 -5.22
C PHE A 44 -1.79 -7.09 -4.44
N ALA A 45 -3.03 -7.31 -4.86
CA ALA A 45 -3.90 -8.28 -4.21
C ALA A 45 -3.30 -9.70 -4.27
N ALA A 46 -2.65 -10.05 -5.37
CA ALA A 46 -1.96 -11.34 -5.48
C ALA A 46 -0.77 -11.44 -4.53
N LEU A 47 -0.05 -10.31 -4.32
CA LEU A 47 1.08 -10.27 -3.38
C LEU A 47 0.63 -10.28 -1.92
N ALA A 48 -0.59 -9.87 -1.64
CA ALA A 48 -1.09 -9.76 -0.27
C ALA A 48 -1.10 -11.10 0.46
N GLY A 49 -1.10 -12.22 -0.26
CA GLY A 49 -0.97 -13.55 0.33
C GLY A 49 0.46 -13.94 0.71
N ASN A 50 1.45 -13.14 0.34
CA ASN A 50 2.84 -13.42 0.65
C ASN A 50 3.35 -12.42 1.68
N GLU A 51 3.36 -12.85 2.94
CA GLU A 51 3.73 -11.99 4.06
C GLU A 51 5.16 -11.47 3.96
N GLU A 52 6.07 -12.28 3.47
CA GLU A 52 7.47 -11.86 3.35
C GLU A 52 7.63 -10.73 2.33
N LEU A 53 6.97 -10.83 1.19
CA LEU A 53 7.00 -9.75 0.19
C LEU A 53 6.40 -8.47 0.75
N LEU A 54 5.33 -8.59 1.54
CA LEU A 54 4.71 -7.42 2.17
C LEU A 54 5.66 -6.75 3.15
N ARG A 55 6.36 -7.53 3.97
CA ARG A 55 7.29 -6.98 4.96
C ARG A 55 8.52 -6.34 4.33
N GLN A 56 8.98 -6.87 3.22
CA GLN A 56 10.16 -6.35 2.53
C GLN A 56 9.85 -5.16 1.64
N GLY A 57 8.58 -4.97 1.31
CA GLY A 57 8.14 -3.85 0.50
C GLY A 57 7.85 -2.62 1.34
N LYS A 58 7.71 -1.48 0.67
CA LYS A 58 7.40 -0.22 1.32
C LYS A 58 6.31 0.51 0.55
N ILE A 59 5.47 1.21 1.28
CA ILE A 59 4.50 2.14 0.68
C ILE A 59 5.14 3.52 0.62
N VAL A 60 5.17 4.10 -0.56
CA VAL A 60 5.72 5.43 -0.79
C VAL A 60 4.62 6.31 -1.37
N CYS A 61 4.39 7.46 -0.77
CA CYS A 61 3.40 8.43 -1.22
C CYS A 61 4.09 9.63 -1.86
N GLN A 62 3.48 10.17 -2.91
CA GLN A 62 4.00 11.36 -3.56
C GLN A 62 4.01 12.57 -2.61
N PHE A 63 2.97 12.69 -1.78
CA PHE A 63 2.84 13.81 -0.84
C PHE A 63 2.92 13.32 0.61
N PRO A 64 3.65 14.04 1.49
CA PRO A 64 3.74 13.67 2.91
C PRO A 64 2.39 13.60 3.62
N GLN A 65 1.44 14.45 3.23
CA GLN A 65 0.11 14.45 3.81
C GLN A 65 -0.63 13.13 3.57
N ASP A 66 -0.44 12.55 2.40
CA ASP A 66 -1.06 11.27 2.06
C ASP A 66 -0.45 10.15 2.90
N GLU A 67 0.86 10.16 3.09
CA GLU A 67 1.55 9.16 3.91
C GLU A 67 1.07 9.21 5.36
N GLU A 68 0.94 10.41 5.91
CA GLU A 68 0.44 10.59 7.27
C GLU A 68 -0.98 10.05 7.42
N LYS A 69 -1.83 10.35 6.45
CA LYS A 69 -3.21 9.88 6.43
C LYS A 69 -3.30 8.35 6.37
N LEU A 70 -2.51 7.72 5.50
CA LEU A 70 -2.50 6.26 5.37
C LEU A 70 -1.94 5.60 6.62
N THR A 71 -0.90 6.16 7.22
CA THR A 71 -0.32 5.65 8.45
C THR A 71 -1.36 5.66 9.57
N HIS A 72 -2.12 6.74 9.68
CA HIS A 72 -3.17 6.85 10.69
C HIS A 72 -4.27 5.80 10.46
N ILE A 73 -4.69 5.60 9.22
CA ILE A 73 -5.70 4.62 8.87
C ILE A 73 -5.21 3.20 9.17
N LEU A 74 -3.97 2.88 8.81
CA LEU A 74 -3.40 1.57 9.09
C LEU A 74 -3.33 1.29 10.59
N SER A 75 -3.00 2.29 11.38
CA SER A 75 -2.98 2.15 12.85
C SER A 75 -4.36 1.81 13.41
N ALA A 76 -5.42 2.32 12.79
CA ALA A 76 -6.79 2.05 13.21
C ALA A 76 -7.29 0.68 12.73
N LEU A 77 -6.70 0.12 11.67
CA LEU A 77 -7.14 -1.12 11.07
C LEU A 77 -6.43 -2.36 11.63
N ILE A 78 -5.38 -2.16 12.39
CA ILE A 78 -4.62 -3.26 13.01
C ILE A 78 -5.12 -3.53 14.45
#